data_4a8a13726c3358d6cbdbd864d493b304
#
_entry.id   4a8a13726c3358d6cbdbd864d493b304
#
_cell.length_a   1.000
_cell.length_b   1.000
_cell.length_c   1.000
_cell.angle_alpha   90.00
_cell.angle_beta   90.00
_cell.angle_gamma   90.00
#
_symmetry.space_group_name_H-M   'P 1'
#
loop_
_entity.id
_entity.type
_entity.pdbx_description
1 polymer ?
#
loop_
_entity_poly.entity_id
_entity_poly.type
_entity_poly.pdbx_seq_one_letter_code
_entity_poly.pdbx_strand_id
1 'polypeptide(L)'
;NREIEYIRAAGRITADALMLMRELAVPGVTTQELDRRCEEYIRSQGAFPSCKGYYGFPATICASVNEEVVHGIPGHRKLHDGDIISVDLVVNKDGYHGDSTITIPVGDVAPDTLKLLQVTEECLYKGIEQAVAGKHMGDLGHAVQAHAESFGYGVVRDYVGHGIGTDMHEAPEVPNYGRPGHGIVLEEGMVLAIEPMIAMGTEKVRQLDNGWTVITQDKKPAAHFEHTVAITDHGPEILTLPS
;
A
#
# COMPACT_ATOMS: atom_id res chain seq x y z
N ASN A 1 -3.22 6.47 22.89
CA ASN A 1 -4.09 5.26 22.85
C ASN A 1 -5.50 5.53 22.27
N ARG A 2 -6.18 6.65 22.59
CA ARG A 2 -7.51 6.96 22.05
C ARG A 2 -7.48 7.20 20.53
N GLU A 3 -6.48 7.90 20.03
CA GLU A 3 -6.31 8.19 18.60
C GLU A 3 -6.01 6.92 17.79
N ILE A 4 -5.20 6.01 18.34
CA ILE A 4 -4.93 4.68 17.73
C ILE A 4 -6.25 3.90 17.53
N GLU A 5 -7.19 3.98 18.45
CA GLU A 5 -8.50 3.32 18.30
C GLU A 5 -9.33 3.91 17.16
N TYR A 6 -9.28 5.23 16.95
CA TYR A 6 -9.91 5.85 15.78
C TYR A 6 -9.25 5.43 14.47
N ILE A 7 -7.92 5.39 14.43
CA ILE A 7 -7.17 4.91 13.25
C ILE A 7 -7.48 3.43 13.00
N ARG A 8 -7.55 2.61 14.05
CA ARG A 8 -7.95 1.19 13.95
C ARG A 8 -9.36 1.03 13.37
N ALA A 9 -10.32 1.86 13.78
CA ALA A 9 -11.67 1.83 13.24
C ALA A 9 -11.69 2.15 11.74
N ALA A 10 -10.94 3.16 11.30
CA ALA A 10 -10.75 3.45 9.88
C ALA A 10 -10.03 2.29 9.16
N GLY A 11 -8.97 1.77 9.76
CA GLY A 11 -8.16 0.68 9.21
C GLY A 11 -8.92 -0.62 8.99
N ARG A 12 -9.86 -0.98 9.88
CA ARG A 12 -10.74 -2.14 9.68
C ARG A 12 -11.61 -1.98 8.44
N ILE A 13 -12.21 -0.82 8.26
CA ILE A 13 -13.03 -0.54 7.07
C ILE A 13 -12.17 -0.62 5.81
N THR A 14 -10.94 -0.09 5.86
CA THR A 14 -9.97 -0.19 4.77
C THR A 14 -9.67 -1.65 4.44
N ALA A 15 -9.36 -2.46 5.44
CA ALA A 15 -9.03 -3.88 5.24
C ALA A 15 -10.22 -4.68 4.71
N ASP A 16 -11.42 -4.46 5.25
CA ASP A 16 -12.64 -5.13 4.77
C ASP A 16 -12.97 -4.72 3.32
N ALA A 17 -12.76 -3.44 2.96
CA ALA A 17 -12.91 -2.98 1.58
C ALA A 17 -11.90 -3.65 0.64
N LEU A 18 -10.66 -3.87 1.07
CA LEU A 18 -9.66 -4.61 0.29
C LEU A 18 -10.04 -6.09 0.11
N MET A 19 -10.65 -6.72 1.11
CA MET A 19 -11.17 -8.10 0.96
C MET A 19 -12.28 -8.15 -0.08
N LEU A 20 -13.19 -7.16 -0.09
CA LEU A 20 -14.19 -7.03 -1.14
C LEU A 20 -13.55 -6.86 -2.52
N MET A 21 -12.51 -6.04 -2.64
CA MET A 21 -11.78 -5.87 -3.91
C MET A 21 -11.15 -7.19 -4.37
N ARG A 22 -10.59 -7.96 -3.46
CA ARG A 22 -10.03 -9.29 -3.75
C ARG A 22 -11.06 -10.24 -4.34
N GLU A 23 -12.27 -10.23 -3.83
CA GLU A 23 -13.36 -11.05 -4.35
C GLU A 23 -13.85 -10.60 -5.72
N LEU A 24 -13.86 -9.28 -5.97
CA LEU A 24 -14.40 -8.70 -7.19
C LEU A 24 -13.40 -8.60 -8.34
N ALA A 25 -12.09 -8.65 -8.06
CA ALA A 25 -11.04 -8.53 -9.07
C ALA A 25 -10.89 -9.85 -9.85
N VAL A 26 -11.81 -10.07 -10.77
CA VAL A 26 -11.87 -11.26 -11.64
C VAL A 26 -11.74 -10.84 -13.11
N PRO A 27 -11.35 -11.75 -14.02
CA PRO A 27 -11.29 -11.43 -15.45
C PRO A 27 -12.61 -10.85 -15.97
N GLY A 28 -12.52 -9.73 -16.70
CA GLY A 28 -13.65 -9.04 -17.31
C GLY A 28 -14.21 -7.87 -16.52
N VAL A 29 -13.93 -7.75 -15.21
CA VAL A 29 -14.32 -6.56 -14.43
C VAL A 29 -13.50 -5.35 -14.86
N THR A 30 -14.11 -4.17 -14.85
CA THR A 30 -13.37 -2.92 -15.08
C THR A 30 -12.84 -2.36 -13.76
N THR A 31 -11.72 -1.63 -13.84
CA THR A 31 -11.19 -0.92 -12.66
C THR A 31 -12.15 0.13 -12.14
N GLN A 32 -12.98 0.73 -13.01
CA GLN A 32 -14.05 1.66 -12.62
C GLN A 32 -15.15 0.96 -11.80
N GLU A 33 -15.51 -0.26 -12.14
CA GLU A 33 -16.51 -1.01 -11.35
C GLU A 33 -15.97 -1.34 -9.95
N LEU A 34 -14.68 -1.71 -9.84
CA LEU A 34 -14.04 -1.90 -8.54
C LEU A 34 -14.08 -0.62 -7.71
N ASP A 35 -13.76 0.53 -8.32
CA ASP A 35 -13.80 1.83 -7.67
C ASP A 35 -15.20 2.17 -7.13
N ARG A 36 -16.23 1.99 -7.97
CA ARG A 36 -17.62 2.23 -7.60
C ARG A 36 -18.05 1.34 -6.42
N ARG A 37 -17.76 0.06 -6.47
CA ARG A 37 -18.13 -0.89 -5.42
C ARG A 37 -17.39 -0.60 -4.11
N CYS A 38 -16.14 -0.19 -4.20
CA CYS A 38 -15.35 0.22 -3.03
C CYS A 38 -15.95 1.46 -2.37
N GLU A 39 -16.29 2.50 -3.15
CA GLU A 39 -16.91 3.70 -2.61
C GLU A 39 -18.26 3.42 -1.94
N GLU A 40 -19.09 2.61 -2.56
CA GLU A 40 -20.39 2.20 -1.99
C GLU A 40 -20.21 1.52 -0.64
N TYR A 41 -19.25 0.60 -0.54
CA TYR A 41 -18.93 -0.08 0.70
C TYR A 41 -18.46 0.89 1.78
N ILE A 42 -17.46 1.72 1.51
CA ILE A 42 -16.91 2.68 2.46
C ILE A 42 -18.02 3.60 3.01
N ARG A 43 -18.86 4.13 2.12
CA ARG A 43 -19.96 5.01 2.52
C ARG A 43 -21.03 4.29 3.33
N SER A 44 -21.29 3.01 3.06
CA SER A 44 -22.22 2.19 3.85
C SER A 44 -21.75 2.00 5.31
N GLN A 45 -20.43 2.11 5.55
CA GLN A 45 -19.84 2.06 6.89
C GLN A 45 -19.83 3.44 7.60
N GLY A 46 -20.46 4.46 7.00
CA GLY A 46 -20.46 5.82 7.54
C GLY A 46 -19.05 6.44 7.55
N ALA A 47 -18.25 6.10 6.54
CA ALA A 47 -16.89 6.58 6.35
C ALA A 47 -16.73 7.24 4.98
N PHE A 48 -15.55 7.81 4.70
CA PHE A 48 -15.28 8.55 3.47
C PHE A 48 -13.99 8.04 2.81
N PRO A 49 -13.96 7.97 1.46
CA PRO A 49 -12.72 7.68 0.73
C PRO A 49 -11.83 8.92 0.69
N SER A 50 -10.66 8.83 1.32
CA SER A 50 -9.74 9.98 1.48
C SER A 50 -9.02 10.36 0.18
N CYS A 51 -8.76 9.37 -0.70
CA CYS A 51 -8.07 9.64 -1.97
C CYS A 51 -8.88 10.51 -2.93
N LYS A 52 -10.21 10.37 -2.90
CA LYS A 52 -11.09 11.08 -3.82
C LYS A 52 -11.07 12.60 -3.59
N GLY A 53 -10.55 13.32 -4.57
CA GLY A 53 -10.37 14.77 -4.48
C GLY A 53 -9.05 15.23 -3.85
N TYR A 54 -8.25 14.31 -3.28
CA TYR A 54 -6.95 14.64 -2.72
C TYR A 54 -5.99 15.09 -3.83
N TYR A 55 -5.54 16.36 -3.77
CA TYR A 55 -4.80 17.02 -4.86
C TYR A 55 -5.42 16.81 -6.24
N GLY A 56 -6.76 16.68 -6.32
CA GLY A 56 -7.50 16.49 -7.57
C GLY A 56 -7.55 15.04 -8.08
N PHE A 57 -7.12 14.03 -7.28
CA PHE A 57 -7.26 12.63 -7.66
C PHE A 57 -8.74 12.26 -7.86
N PRO A 58 -9.13 11.66 -9.01
CA PRO A 58 -10.53 11.59 -9.41
C PRO A 58 -11.33 10.40 -8.85
N ALA A 59 -10.71 9.50 -8.09
CA ALA A 59 -11.29 8.21 -7.72
C ALA A 59 -11.14 7.86 -6.24
N THR A 60 -11.86 6.84 -5.81
CA THR A 60 -11.82 6.29 -4.45
C THR A 60 -10.57 5.45 -4.21
N ILE A 61 -10.20 4.62 -5.19
CA ILE A 61 -9.03 3.75 -5.13
C ILE A 61 -7.97 4.17 -6.14
N CYS A 62 -6.71 3.85 -5.86
CA CYS A 62 -5.70 3.70 -6.89
C CYS A 62 -5.75 2.26 -7.38
N ALA A 63 -5.85 2.06 -8.69
CA ALA A 63 -5.96 0.76 -9.35
C ALA A 63 -4.80 0.61 -10.33
N SER A 64 -3.70 0.04 -9.87
CA SER A 64 -2.44 -0.05 -10.62
C SER A 64 -2.23 -1.47 -11.14
N VAL A 65 -2.25 -1.65 -12.47
CA VAL A 65 -2.23 -2.97 -13.12
C VAL A 65 -0.88 -3.25 -13.74
N ASN A 66 -0.32 -4.43 -13.48
CA ASN A 66 0.92 -4.96 -14.06
C ASN A 66 2.14 -4.06 -13.81
N GLU A 67 2.64 -3.36 -14.84
CA GLU A 67 3.78 -2.45 -14.75
C GLU A 67 3.48 -1.12 -14.03
N GLU A 68 2.21 -0.87 -13.75
CA GLU A 68 1.80 0.28 -12.93
C GLU A 68 2.16 0.03 -11.47
N VAL A 69 2.96 0.91 -10.90
CA VAL A 69 3.47 0.78 -9.52
C VAL A 69 2.45 1.34 -8.54
N VAL A 70 2.06 2.61 -8.72
CA VAL A 70 1.14 3.36 -7.88
C VAL A 70 0.30 4.35 -8.71
N HIS A 71 -0.77 4.83 -8.11
CA HIS A 71 -1.61 5.93 -8.61
C HIS A 71 -2.28 5.65 -9.95
N GLY A 72 -2.53 4.39 -10.29
CA GLY A 72 -3.36 4.04 -11.44
C GLY A 72 -4.77 4.58 -11.26
N ILE A 73 -5.30 5.26 -12.30
CA ILE A 73 -6.63 5.86 -12.26
C ILE A 73 -7.65 4.82 -12.74
N PRO A 74 -8.67 4.48 -11.93
CA PRO A 74 -9.77 3.63 -12.36
C PRO A 74 -10.46 4.13 -13.62
N GLY A 75 -10.79 3.22 -14.53
CA GLY A 75 -11.42 3.54 -15.80
C GLY A 75 -12.05 2.33 -16.48
N HIS A 76 -12.22 2.41 -17.80
CA HIS A 76 -12.84 1.36 -18.60
C HIS A 76 -11.94 0.15 -18.87
N ARG A 77 -10.69 0.15 -18.36
CA ARG A 77 -9.79 -0.98 -18.49
C ARG A 77 -10.40 -2.20 -17.82
N LYS A 78 -10.55 -3.28 -18.58
CA LYS A 78 -10.95 -4.59 -18.08
C LYS A 78 -9.73 -5.35 -17.61
N LEU A 79 -9.88 -6.05 -16.49
CA LEU A 79 -8.88 -7.00 -16.03
C LEU A 79 -8.94 -8.26 -16.89
N HIS A 80 -7.79 -8.85 -17.17
CA HIS A 80 -7.64 -10.06 -17.92
C HIS A 80 -7.06 -11.18 -17.06
N ASP A 81 -7.29 -12.40 -17.49
CA ASP A 81 -6.62 -13.56 -16.91
C ASP A 81 -5.10 -13.39 -17.00
N GLY A 82 -4.41 -13.57 -15.88
CA GLY A 82 -2.97 -13.37 -15.78
C GLY A 82 -2.51 -11.95 -15.30
N ASP A 83 -3.42 -10.98 -15.22
CA ASP A 83 -3.10 -9.67 -14.66
C ASP A 83 -2.83 -9.73 -13.15
N ILE A 84 -2.10 -8.74 -12.65
CA ILE A 84 -2.07 -8.37 -11.24
C ILE A 84 -2.57 -6.94 -11.09
N ILE A 85 -3.27 -6.65 -10.01
CA ILE A 85 -3.74 -5.31 -9.70
C ILE A 85 -3.40 -4.93 -8.26
N SER A 86 -2.70 -3.83 -8.08
CA SER A 86 -2.51 -3.21 -6.77
C SER A 86 -3.68 -2.27 -6.51
N VAL A 87 -4.44 -2.56 -5.46
CA VAL A 87 -5.54 -1.70 -5.00
C VAL A 87 -5.09 -1.03 -3.72
N ASP A 88 -5.01 0.28 -3.78
CA ASP A 88 -4.58 1.15 -2.70
C ASP A 88 -5.73 2.07 -2.33
N LEU A 89 -6.11 2.09 -1.07
CA LEU A 89 -7.22 2.90 -0.60
C LEU A 89 -7.04 3.38 0.84
N VAL A 90 -7.52 4.59 1.07
CA VAL A 90 -7.49 5.25 2.37
C VAL A 90 -8.90 5.59 2.80
N VAL A 91 -9.26 5.20 4.00
CA VAL A 91 -10.56 5.49 4.61
C VAL A 91 -10.39 6.53 5.71
N ASN A 92 -11.24 7.56 5.67
CA ASN A 92 -11.42 8.48 6.79
C ASN A 92 -12.67 8.08 7.58
N LYS A 93 -12.49 7.84 8.86
CA LYS A 93 -13.57 7.59 9.82
C LYS A 93 -13.37 8.48 11.03
N ASP A 94 -14.38 9.31 11.34
CA ASP A 94 -14.37 10.22 12.50
C ASP A 94 -13.13 11.13 12.57
N GLY A 95 -12.61 11.55 11.40
CA GLY A 95 -11.46 12.44 11.26
C GLY A 95 -10.08 11.77 11.29
N TYR A 96 -10.03 10.44 11.34
CA TYR A 96 -8.76 9.68 11.30
C TYR A 96 -8.70 8.77 10.09
N HIS A 97 -7.48 8.51 9.61
CA HIS A 97 -7.21 7.77 8.39
C HIS A 97 -6.66 6.38 8.66
N GLY A 98 -7.09 5.42 7.85
CA GLY A 98 -6.49 4.09 7.76
C GLY A 98 -6.15 3.81 6.30
N ASP A 99 -4.90 3.45 6.04
CA ASP A 99 -4.31 3.25 4.73
C ASP A 99 -3.83 1.83 4.57
N SER A 100 -4.14 1.20 3.45
CA SER A 100 -3.65 -0.14 3.15
C SER A 100 -3.74 -0.45 1.67
N THR A 101 -2.84 -1.30 1.23
CA THR A 101 -2.71 -1.75 -0.17
C THR A 101 -2.48 -3.24 -0.21
N ILE A 102 -3.09 -3.89 -1.18
CA ILE A 102 -2.80 -5.27 -1.57
C ILE A 102 -2.63 -5.38 -3.08
N THR A 103 -1.79 -6.30 -3.52
CA THR A 103 -1.71 -6.69 -4.93
C THR A 103 -2.45 -8.02 -5.11
N ILE A 104 -3.43 -8.03 -6.01
CA ILE A 104 -4.36 -9.14 -6.22
C ILE A 104 -4.01 -9.83 -7.54
N PRO A 105 -3.78 -11.15 -7.55
CA PRO A 105 -3.68 -11.91 -8.78
C PRO A 105 -5.07 -12.09 -9.40
N VAL A 106 -5.17 -11.91 -10.72
CA VAL A 106 -6.43 -12.01 -11.48
C VAL A 106 -6.40 -13.27 -12.34
N GLY A 107 -7.23 -14.25 -12.01
CA GLY A 107 -7.26 -15.53 -12.71
C GLY A 107 -5.96 -16.33 -12.54
N ASP A 108 -5.47 -16.92 -13.62
CA ASP A 108 -4.27 -17.76 -13.64
C ASP A 108 -3.03 -16.93 -13.97
N VAL A 109 -2.26 -16.58 -12.93
CA VAL A 109 -1.09 -15.71 -13.02
C VAL A 109 0.19 -16.53 -13.08
N ALA A 110 1.15 -16.08 -13.89
CA ALA A 110 2.46 -16.73 -14.06
C ALA A 110 3.19 -16.92 -12.73
N PRO A 111 3.86 -18.07 -12.52
CA PRO A 111 4.57 -18.37 -11.27
C PRO A 111 5.58 -17.30 -10.82
N ASP A 112 6.33 -16.72 -11.75
CA ASP A 112 7.31 -15.68 -11.44
C ASP A 112 6.62 -14.40 -10.91
N THR A 113 5.45 -14.08 -11.45
CA THR A 113 4.65 -12.94 -11.00
C THR A 113 4.04 -13.23 -9.61
N LEU A 114 3.54 -14.44 -9.37
CA LEU A 114 3.07 -14.83 -8.04
C LEU A 114 4.20 -14.78 -7.00
N LYS A 115 5.42 -15.16 -7.41
CA LYS A 115 6.60 -15.04 -6.55
C LYS A 115 6.90 -13.58 -6.19
N LEU A 116 6.77 -12.65 -7.14
CA LEU A 116 6.90 -11.22 -6.86
C LEU A 116 5.90 -10.77 -5.79
N LEU A 117 4.63 -11.16 -5.91
CA LEU A 117 3.61 -10.81 -4.92
C LEU A 117 3.98 -11.33 -3.54
N GLN A 118 4.34 -12.60 -3.45
CA GLN A 118 4.75 -13.24 -2.20
C GLN A 118 5.92 -12.49 -1.55
N VAL A 119 6.99 -12.24 -2.30
CA VAL A 119 8.18 -11.56 -1.77
C VAL A 119 7.88 -10.13 -1.36
N THR A 120 7.02 -9.41 -2.09
CA THR A 120 6.63 -8.05 -1.73
C THR A 120 5.86 -8.02 -0.41
N GLU A 121 4.93 -8.95 -0.21
CA GLU A 121 4.21 -9.09 1.05
C GLU A 121 5.16 -9.46 2.20
N GLU A 122 6.10 -10.38 1.97
CA GLU A 122 7.16 -10.71 2.93
C GLU A 122 8.01 -9.47 3.29
N CYS A 123 8.34 -8.63 2.31
CA CYS A 123 9.05 -7.36 2.54
C CYS A 123 8.29 -6.45 3.51
N LEU A 124 6.97 -6.35 3.34
CA LEU A 124 6.13 -5.58 4.26
C LEU A 124 6.27 -6.07 5.69
N TYR A 125 6.13 -7.37 5.92
CA TYR A 125 6.24 -7.94 7.26
C TYR A 125 7.66 -7.84 7.84
N LYS A 126 8.70 -7.96 7.00
CA LYS A 126 10.09 -7.69 7.42
C LYS A 126 10.28 -6.26 7.91
N GLY A 127 9.67 -5.30 7.24
CA GLY A 127 9.65 -3.90 7.68
C GLY A 127 8.88 -3.73 9.00
N ILE A 128 7.69 -4.31 9.10
CA ILE A 128 6.86 -4.23 10.30
C ILE A 128 7.58 -4.80 11.54
N GLU A 129 8.30 -5.91 11.41
CA GLU A 129 9.10 -6.49 12.49
C GLU A 129 10.15 -5.52 13.06
N GLN A 130 10.56 -4.52 12.28
CA GLN A 130 11.53 -3.50 12.70
C GLN A 130 10.85 -2.23 13.26
N ALA A 131 9.53 -2.10 13.17
CA ALA A 131 8.79 -0.95 13.68
C ALA A 131 8.62 -1.02 15.21
N VAL A 132 9.76 -0.97 15.92
CA VAL A 132 9.85 -1.11 17.36
C VAL A 132 10.50 0.14 17.96
N ALA A 133 9.97 0.62 19.07
CA ALA A 133 10.51 1.77 19.78
C ALA A 133 12.00 1.59 20.11
N GLY A 134 12.80 2.60 19.84
CA GLY A 134 14.25 2.61 20.02
C GLY A 134 15.05 2.13 18.80
N LYS A 135 14.42 1.51 17.81
CA LYS A 135 15.06 1.25 16.51
C LYS A 135 15.07 2.50 15.64
N HIS A 136 15.83 2.47 14.55
CA HIS A 136 15.92 3.57 13.60
C HIS A 136 15.09 3.29 12.34
N MET A 137 14.63 4.34 11.68
CA MET A 137 13.91 4.23 10.41
C MET A 137 14.72 3.46 9.35
N GLY A 138 16.05 3.61 9.36
CA GLY A 138 16.95 2.85 8.47
C GLY A 138 16.97 1.36 8.73
N ASP A 139 16.67 0.89 9.94
CA ASP A 139 16.53 -0.54 10.24
C ASP A 139 15.34 -1.14 9.50
N LEU A 140 14.22 -0.42 9.51
CA LEU A 140 13.00 -0.80 8.79
C LEU A 140 13.25 -0.83 7.28
N GLY A 141 13.74 0.26 6.72
CA GLY A 141 14.01 0.34 5.27
C GLY A 141 15.03 -0.69 4.80
N HIS A 142 16.07 -0.94 5.59
CA HIS A 142 17.07 -1.97 5.26
C HIS A 142 16.47 -3.39 5.24
N ALA A 143 15.60 -3.71 6.18
CA ALA A 143 14.96 -5.03 6.24
C ALA A 143 14.11 -5.30 4.98
N VAL A 144 13.37 -4.30 4.51
CA VAL A 144 12.61 -4.35 3.25
C VAL A 144 13.56 -4.55 2.07
N GLN A 145 14.56 -3.69 1.95
CA GLN A 145 15.52 -3.67 0.85
C GLN A 145 16.30 -4.98 0.74
N ALA A 146 16.88 -5.43 1.83
CA ALA A 146 17.70 -6.65 1.84
C ALA A 146 16.89 -7.88 1.40
N HIS A 147 15.63 -7.98 1.82
CA HIS A 147 14.78 -9.10 1.43
C HIS A 147 14.46 -9.07 -0.07
N ALA A 148 14.00 -7.93 -0.60
CA ALA A 148 13.69 -7.79 -2.03
C ALA A 148 14.92 -8.05 -2.91
N GLU A 149 16.05 -7.44 -2.58
CA GLU A 149 17.30 -7.55 -3.36
C GLU A 149 17.88 -8.97 -3.33
N SER A 150 17.63 -9.76 -2.27
CA SER A 150 18.03 -11.17 -2.21
C SER A 150 17.37 -12.05 -3.27
N PHE A 151 16.22 -11.60 -3.82
CA PHE A 151 15.54 -12.23 -4.96
C PHE A 151 15.84 -11.58 -6.31
N GLY A 152 16.74 -10.58 -6.34
CA GLY A 152 17.07 -9.84 -7.55
C GLY A 152 16.03 -8.81 -7.96
N TYR A 153 15.10 -8.43 -7.07
CA TYR A 153 14.06 -7.44 -7.33
C TYR A 153 14.52 -6.02 -7.02
N GLY A 154 13.96 -5.05 -7.73
CA GLY A 154 14.19 -3.63 -7.51
C GLY A 154 13.26 -3.06 -6.43
N VAL A 155 13.80 -2.24 -5.54
CA VAL A 155 13.03 -1.47 -4.57
C VAL A 155 12.81 -0.06 -5.12
N VAL A 156 11.55 0.31 -5.36
CA VAL A 156 11.21 1.67 -5.81
C VAL A 156 11.57 2.68 -4.73
N ARG A 157 12.29 3.75 -5.10
CA ARG A 157 12.83 4.75 -4.17
C ARG A 157 12.13 6.09 -4.22
N ASP A 158 11.49 6.42 -5.33
CA ASP A 158 10.86 7.72 -5.57
C ASP A 158 9.56 7.90 -4.79
N TYR A 159 9.01 6.81 -4.28
CA TYR A 159 7.80 6.76 -3.45
C TYR A 159 8.10 5.98 -2.18
N VAL A 160 7.61 6.49 -1.07
CA VAL A 160 7.91 5.98 0.27
C VAL A 160 6.64 5.99 1.13
N GLY A 161 6.68 5.24 2.23
CA GLY A 161 5.66 5.30 3.27
C GLY A 161 5.70 6.62 4.06
N HIS A 162 4.80 6.78 4.99
CA HIS A 162 4.59 8.04 5.70
C HIS A 162 3.96 7.83 7.08
N GLY A 163 4.02 8.86 7.93
CA GLY A 163 3.16 8.95 9.09
C GLY A 163 1.69 9.12 8.68
N ILE A 164 0.77 8.73 9.53
CA ILE A 164 -0.67 8.81 9.27
C ILE A 164 -1.45 9.01 10.58
N GLY A 165 -2.51 9.80 10.50
CA GLY A 165 -3.36 10.09 11.66
C GLY A 165 -4.57 10.92 11.28
N THR A 166 -4.61 12.17 11.69
CA THR A 166 -5.65 13.14 11.30
C THR A 166 -5.45 13.64 9.86
N ASP A 167 -4.22 13.60 9.37
CA ASP A 167 -3.92 13.78 7.97
C ASP A 167 -3.57 12.44 7.31
N MET A 168 -3.87 12.31 6.02
CA MET A 168 -3.57 11.10 5.26
C MET A 168 -2.06 10.89 5.16
N HIS A 169 -1.29 11.97 4.98
CA HIS A 169 0.16 11.94 4.95
C HIS A 169 0.73 12.89 5.99
N GLU A 170 1.45 12.34 6.95
CA GLU A 170 2.15 13.05 8.00
C GLU A 170 3.64 12.70 7.99
N ALA A 171 4.47 13.50 8.65
CA ALA A 171 5.82 13.10 8.96
C ALA A 171 5.80 11.90 9.96
N PRO A 172 6.82 11.05 9.93
CA PRO A 172 7.99 11.06 9.07
C PRO A 172 7.77 10.34 7.74
N GLU A 173 8.68 10.52 6.78
CA GLU A 173 8.79 9.61 5.65
C GLU A 173 9.29 8.23 6.11
N VAL A 174 8.81 7.17 5.44
CA VAL A 174 9.15 5.77 5.72
C VAL A 174 9.73 5.11 4.47
N PRO A 175 11.04 5.31 4.19
CA PRO A 175 11.68 4.71 3.03
C PRO A 175 11.71 3.18 3.11
N ASN A 176 11.60 2.53 1.94
CA ASN A 176 11.71 1.09 1.79
C ASN A 176 13.16 0.62 1.56
N TYR A 177 14.11 1.44 1.87
CA TYR A 177 15.55 1.24 1.78
C TYR A 177 16.24 2.03 2.89
N GLY A 178 17.48 1.69 3.20
CA GLY A 178 18.22 2.43 4.21
C GLY A 178 19.42 1.69 4.76
N ARG A 179 20.04 2.31 5.77
CA ARG A 179 21.20 1.77 6.49
C ARG A 179 20.81 1.48 7.94
N PRO A 180 21.13 0.29 8.46
CA PRO A 180 20.89 -0.04 9.85
C PRO A 180 21.51 0.99 10.81
N GLY A 181 20.76 1.34 11.85
CA GLY A 181 21.20 2.30 12.87
C GLY A 181 21.21 3.76 12.43
N HIS A 182 20.60 4.10 11.29
CA HIS A 182 20.53 5.46 10.76
C HIS A 182 19.07 5.93 10.60
N GLY A 183 18.92 7.25 10.49
CA GLY A 183 17.60 7.89 10.41
C GLY A 183 17.02 8.21 11.78
N ILE A 184 15.78 8.66 11.79
CA ILE A 184 15.10 8.98 13.05
C ILE A 184 14.93 7.74 13.93
N VAL A 185 14.90 7.96 15.22
CA VAL A 185 14.56 6.90 16.20
C VAL A 185 13.03 6.74 16.19
N LEU A 186 12.60 5.49 16.14
CA LEU A 186 11.18 5.15 16.24
C LEU A 186 10.74 5.25 17.70
N GLU A 187 9.59 5.87 17.93
CA GLU A 187 9.06 6.12 19.27
C GLU A 187 7.67 5.50 19.42
N GLU A 188 7.34 5.10 20.64
CA GLU A 188 5.99 4.67 21.00
C GLU A 188 4.96 5.77 20.68
N GLY A 189 3.83 5.37 20.13
CA GLY A 189 2.76 6.28 19.71
C GLY A 189 2.86 6.75 18.26
N MET A 190 3.97 6.51 17.57
CA MET A 190 4.04 6.73 16.12
C MET A 190 3.11 5.77 15.41
N VAL A 191 2.42 6.26 14.37
CA VAL A 191 1.61 5.45 13.46
C VAL A 191 2.10 5.69 12.04
N LEU A 192 2.47 4.61 11.37
CA LEU A 192 3.18 4.63 10.10
C LEU A 192 2.44 3.81 9.04
N ALA A 193 2.34 4.34 7.83
CA ALA A 193 2.05 3.56 6.64
C ALA A 193 3.37 2.98 6.13
N ILE A 194 3.49 1.66 6.19
CA ILE A 194 4.64 0.91 5.70
C ILE A 194 4.22 0.24 4.40
N GLU A 195 4.85 0.61 3.28
CA GLU A 195 4.31 0.35 1.95
C GLU A 195 5.40 0.02 0.91
N PRO A 196 6.04 -1.15 0.99
CA PRO A 196 7.02 -1.55 -0.02
C PRO A 196 6.40 -1.64 -1.41
N MET A 197 7.07 -1.02 -2.37
CA MET A 197 6.79 -1.09 -3.80
C MET A 197 7.99 -1.78 -4.46
N ILE A 198 7.78 -2.99 -4.95
CA ILE A 198 8.82 -3.88 -5.43
C ILE A 198 8.61 -4.17 -6.92
N ALA A 199 9.65 -3.94 -7.71
CA ALA A 199 9.64 -4.19 -9.14
C ALA A 199 10.35 -5.50 -9.48
N MET A 200 9.79 -6.27 -10.41
CA MET A 200 10.42 -7.50 -10.91
C MET A 200 11.77 -7.23 -11.58
N GLY A 201 11.95 -6.05 -12.17
CA GLY A 201 13.17 -5.61 -12.84
C GLY A 201 13.75 -4.37 -12.19
N THR A 202 13.86 -3.29 -12.98
CA THR A 202 14.45 -2.03 -12.50
C THR A 202 13.59 -1.35 -11.45
N GLU A 203 14.26 -0.73 -10.48
CA GLU A 203 13.63 0.14 -9.49
C GLU A 203 13.21 1.50 -10.06
N LYS A 204 13.68 1.83 -11.26
CA LYS A 204 13.42 3.12 -11.89
C LYS A 204 12.00 3.20 -12.42
N VAL A 205 11.35 4.32 -12.12
CA VAL A 205 9.97 4.59 -12.49
C VAL A 205 9.84 5.89 -13.29
N ARG A 206 8.68 6.07 -13.90
CA ARG A 206 8.29 7.33 -14.52
C ARG A 206 6.80 7.55 -14.40
N GLN A 207 6.39 8.80 -14.30
CA GLN A 207 4.98 9.19 -14.29
C GLN A 207 4.47 9.28 -15.74
N LEU A 208 3.22 8.84 -15.96
CA LEU A 208 2.52 9.00 -17.23
C LEU A 208 1.97 10.42 -17.41
N ASP A 209 1.56 10.74 -18.63
CA ASP A 209 1.05 12.06 -19.02
C ASP A 209 -0.28 12.43 -18.36
N ASN A 210 -1.00 11.46 -17.76
CA ASN A 210 -2.20 11.73 -16.95
C ASN A 210 -1.90 12.44 -15.61
N GLY A 211 -0.61 12.64 -15.30
CA GLY A 211 -0.16 13.35 -14.10
C GLY A 211 -0.22 12.53 -12.81
N TRP A 212 -0.60 11.25 -12.86
CA TRP A 212 -0.78 10.40 -11.69
C TRP A 212 -0.09 9.05 -11.79
N THR A 213 -0.44 8.25 -12.78
CA THR A 213 0.01 6.85 -12.89
C THR A 213 1.52 6.75 -13.04
N VAL A 214 2.14 5.98 -12.18
CA VAL A 214 3.58 5.70 -12.17
C VAL A 214 3.82 4.28 -12.65
N ILE A 215 4.70 4.12 -13.64
CA ILE A 215 5.05 2.82 -14.19
C ILE A 215 6.55 2.53 -14.05
N THR A 216 6.91 1.25 -14.06
CA THR A 216 8.33 0.83 -14.18
C THR A 216 8.87 1.21 -15.54
N GLN A 217 10.14 1.67 -15.60
CA GLN A 217 10.75 2.08 -16.87
C GLN A 217 10.94 0.92 -17.84
N ASP A 218 11.18 -0.29 -17.34
CA ASP A 218 11.34 -1.50 -18.14
C ASP A 218 10.03 -2.22 -18.48
N LYS A 219 8.90 -1.69 -17.98
CA LYS A 219 7.53 -2.25 -18.14
C LYS A 219 7.35 -3.66 -17.58
N LYS A 220 8.24 -4.10 -16.71
CA LYS A 220 8.05 -5.34 -15.96
C LYS A 220 7.08 -5.11 -14.80
N PRO A 221 6.41 -6.18 -14.31
CA PRO A 221 5.45 -6.07 -13.22
C PRO A 221 6.05 -5.47 -11.95
N ALA A 222 5.22 -4.77 -11.20
CA ALA A 222 5.50 -4.31 -9.84
C ALA A 222 4.36 -4.71 -8.90
N ALA A 223 4.69 -4.95 -7.64
CA ALA A 223 3.72 -5.25 -6.59
C ALA A 223 3.85 -4.23 -5.45
N HIS A 224 2.75 -4.02 -4.75
CA HIS A 224 2.63 -3.07 -3.65
C HIS A 224 1.76 -3.67 -2.56
N PHE A 225 2.29 -3.74 -1.34
CA PHE A 225 1.55 -4.13 -0.15
C PHE A 225 1.79 -3.11 0.94
N GLU A 226 0.78 -2.87 1.76
CA GLU A 226 0.84 -1.83 2.77
C GLU A 226 -0.03 -2.15 3.96
N HIS A 227 0.46 -1.74 5.13
CA HIS A 227 -0.32 -1.66 6.35
C HIS A 227 -0.07 -0.36 7.09
N THR A 228 -1.12 0.13 7.76
CA THR A 228 -1.00 1.13 8.83
C THR A 228 -0.62 0.41 10.11
N VAL A 229 0.50 0.82 10.72
CA VAL A 229 1.10 0.16 11.88
C VAL A 229 1.34 1.15 13.00
N ALA A 230 0.86 0.85 14.21
CA ALA A 230 1.19 1.61 15.41
C ALA A 230 2.41 1.01 16.11
N ILE A 231 3.31 1.86 16.58
CA ILE A 231 4.41 1.46 17.46
C ILE A 231 3.94 1.53 18.90
N THR A 232 3.85 0.39 19.56
CA THR A 232 3.39 0.28 20.94
C THR A 232 4.52 -0.18 21.87
N ASP A 233 4.29 -0.13 23.17
CA ASP A 233 5.21 -0.67 24.21
C ASP A 233 5.39 -2.19 24.10
N HIS A 234 4.50 -2.90 23.38
CA HIS A 234 4.58 -4.33 23.13
C HIS A 234 5.12 -4.68 21.73
N GLY A 235 5.51 -3.67 20.94
CA GLY A 235 5.98 -3.79 19.57
C GLY A 235 5.00 -3.25 18.53
N PRO A 236 5.19 -3.60 17.26
CA PRO A 236 4.33 -3.12 16.18
C PRO A 236 2.95 -3.76 16.24
N GLU A 237 1.92 -2.94 16.03
CA GLU A 237 0.54 -3.37 15.95
C GLU A 237 -0.08 -2.96 14.63
N ILE A 238 -0.55 -3.94 13.85
CA ILE A 238 -1.19 -3.68 12.55
C ILE A 238 -2.64 -3.23 12.80
N LEU A 239 -2.99 -2.04 12.29
CA LEU A 239 -4.30 -1.45 12.45
C LEU A 239 -5.27 -1.72 11.27
N THR A 240 -4.75 -2.24 10.16
CA THR A 240 -5.48 -2.53 8.93
C THR A 240 -5.67 -4.04 8.73
N LEU A 241 -6.21 -4.71 9.75
CA LEU A 241 -6.63 -6.10 9.67
C LEU A 241 -8.16 -6.19 9.48
N PRO A 242 -8.66 -7.13 8.67
CA PRO A 242 -10.09 -7.31 8.46
C PRO A 242 -10.81 -7.77 9.73
N SER A 243 -12.11 -7.54 9.75
CA SER A 243 -13.01 -7.91 10.86
C SER A 243 -13.14 -9.42 11.05
#